data_d1e1145a322dbd95dd58ddad80c1f5e4
#
_entry.id   d1e1145a322dbd95dd58ddad80c1f5e4
#
_cell.length_a   1.000
_cell.length_b   1.000
_cell.length_c   1.000
_cell.angle_alpha   90.00
_cell.angle_beta   90.00
_cell.angle_gamma   90.00
#
_symmetry.space_group_name_H-M   'P 1'
#
loop_
_entity.id
_entity.type
_entity.pdbx_description
1 polymer ?
#
loop_
_entity_poly.entity_id
_entity_poly.type
_entity_poly.pdbx_seq_one_letter_code
_entity_poly.pdbx_strand_id
1 'polypeptide(L)'
;MTLTFQDPYLRTYRESPVNDLIVFTNHAADKGETHPAFQGSVSAYVTLPPQLREIAVSLSAARDAAASHDDDRMAEQKALMEAAVRALDRNSYHIILFADHHKDPSLLSTAGYEMKPPKTGKVKLNLLDLIPGLSVKHLKGVTGALLVYLTRATSDASVELQMTETPEDEGSWHRVGEGNYNRSRFEIRGYQPARRIYLRARYHEAGAVGGWCPPVSIIVL
;
A
#
# COMPACT_ATOMS: atom_id res chain seq x y z
N MET A 1 7.81 26.96 -7.33
CA MET A 1 6.77 25.94 -7.26
C MET A 1 7.29 24.73 -8.04
N THR A 2 7.74 23.67 -7.36
CA THR A 2 8.30 22.49 -7.99
C THR A 2 7.12 21.61 -8.44
N LEU A 3 6.86 21.57 -9.74
CA LEU A 3 5.87 20.67 -10.32
C LEU A 3 6.38 19.23 -10.12
N THR A 4 5.89 18.54 -9.12
CA THR A 4 6.12 17.11 -8.92
C THR A 4 5.25 16.37 -9.94
N PHE A 5 5.83 16.04 -11.06
CA PHE A 5 5.18 15.25 -12.09
C PHE A 5 4.98 13.83 -11.56
N GLN A 6 3.75 13.47 -11.22
CA GLN A 6 3.43 12.14 -10.74
C GLN A 6 3.10 11.27 -11.94
N ASP A 7 3.98 10.28 -12.22
CA ASP A 7 3.73 9.27 -13.26
C ASP A 7 2.48 8.44 -12.91
N PRO A 8 1.40 8.51 -13.71
CA PRO A 8 0.15 7.83 -13.42
C PRO A 8 0.16 6.35 -13.80
N TYR A 9 1.18 5.89 -14.58
CA TYR A 9 1.20 4.54 -15.13
C TYR A 9 2.00 3.57 -14.30
N LEU A 10 1.53 2.32 -14.23
CA LEU A 10 2.34 1.16 -13.87
C LEU A 10 3.22 0.81 -15.06
N ARG A 11 4.51 0.60 -14.80
CA ARG A 11 5.47 0.27 -15.85
C ARG A 11 5.88 -1.20 -15.76
N THR A 12 4.89 -2.07 -15.59
CA THR A 12 5.07 -3.52 -15.47
C THR A 12 5.79 -4.14 -16.68
N TYR A 13 5.59 -3.56 -17.87
CA TYR A 13 6.26 -3.99 -19.09
C TYR A 13 7.79 -3.91 -19.04
N ARG A 14 8.39 -3.14 -18.13
CA ARG A 14 9.85 -3.04 -17.99
C ARG A 14 10.51 -4.33 -17.52
N GLU A 15 9.78 -5.11 -16.72
CA GLU A 15 10.25 -6.36 -16.13
C GLU A 15 9.54 -7.58 -16.73
N SER A 16 8.72 -7.37 -17.75
CA SER A 16 7.93 -8.42 -18.37
C SER A 16 8.80 -9.37 -19.22
N PRO A 17 8.46 -10.67 -19.26
CA PRO A 17 9.00 -11.61 -20.22
C PRO A 17 8.79 -11.14 -21.66
N VAL A 18 9.63 -11.61 -22.58
CA VAL A 18 9.59 -11.19 -24.00
C VAL A 18 8.21 -11.34 -24.65
N ASN A 19 7.49 -12.43 -24.36
CA ASN A 19 6.15 -12.66 -24.89
C ASN A 19 5.15 -11.60 -24.43
N ASP A 20 5.16 -11.28 -23.14
CA ASP A 20 4.26 -10.29 -22.57
C ASP A 20 4.60 -8.88 -23.08
N LEU A 21 5.89 -8.59 -23.26
CA LEU A 21 6.34 -7.33 -23.85
C LEU A 21 5.87 -7.17 -25.31
N ILE A 22 5.92 -8.25 -26.13
CA ILE A 22 5.39 -8.26 -27.50
C ILE A 22 3.88 -7.95 -27.48
N VAL A 23 3.12 -8.64 -26.65
CA VAL A 23 1.68 -8.44 -26.51
C VAL A 23 1.38 -7.01 -26.08
N PHE A 24 2.08 -6.50 -25.07
CA PHE A 24 1.91 -5.14 -24.59
C PHE A 24 2.25 -4.10 -25.66
N THR A 25 3.35 -4.30 -26.40
CA THR A 25 3.77 -3.38 -27.47
C THR A 25 2.73 -3.28 -28.57
N ASN A 26 2.15 -4.42 -28.99
CA ASN A 26 1.05 -4.45 -29.97
C ASN A 26 -0.20 -3.77 -29.40
N HIS A 27 -0.57 -4.05 -28.14
CA HIS A 27 -1.72 -3.40 -27.50
C HIS A 27 -1.55 -1.88 -27.44
N ALA A 28 -0.36 -1.39 -27.07
CA ALA A 28 -0.06 0.04 -27.06
C ALA A 28 -0.12 0.65 -28.47
N ALA A 29 0.31 -0.09 -29.51
CA ALA A 29 0.17 0.34 -30.90
C ALA A 29 -1.30 0.45 -31.31
N ASP A 30 -2.12 -0.57 -31.00
CA ASP A 30 -3.56 -0.58 -31.35
C ASP A 30 -4.31 0.59 -30.69
N LYS A 31 -4.05 0.85 -29.42
CA LYS A 31 -4.64 2.00 -28.70
C LYS A 31 -4.11 3.32 -29.23
N GLY A 32 -2.83 3.37 -29.62
CA GLY A 32 -2.21 4.56 -30.16
C GLY A 32 -2.79 5.00 -31.51
N GLU A 33 -3.31 4.09 -32.34
CA GLU A 33 -3.88 4.44 -33.65
C GLU A 33 -5.04 5.44 -33.58
N THR A 34 -5.85 5.34 -32.56
CA THR A 34 -7.01 6.22 -32.37
C THR A 34 -6.79 7.31 -31.30
N HIS A 35 -5.65 7.25 -30.59
CA HIS A 35 -5.39 8.16 -29.49
C HIS A 35 -4.97 9.55 -30.00
N PRO A 36 -5.60 10.65 -29.51
CA PRO A 36 -5.33 12.01 -30.01
C PRO A 36 -3.87 12.44 -29.91
N ALA A 37 -3.12 11.96 -28.92
CA ALA A 37 -1.70 12.31 -28.75
C ALA A 37 -0.81 11.86 -29.93
N PHE A 38 -1.23 10.90 -30.74
CA PHE A 38 -0.49 10.41 -31.89
C PHE A 38 -1.04 10.91 -33.24
N GLN A 39 -2.05 11.80 -33.19
CA GLN A 39 -2.63 12.39 -34.38
C GLN A 39 -1.95 13.74 -34.72
N GLY A 40 -1.71 13.97 -35.99
CA GLY A 40 -1.10 15.21 -36.46
C GLY A 40 0.42 15.26 -36.34
N SER A 41 0.98 16.41 -36.02
CA SER A 41 2.43 16.60 -35.91
C SER A 41 2.94 16.12 -34.54
N VAL A 42 3.66 15.02 -34.51
CA VAL A 42 4.22 14.40 -33.32
C VAL A 42 5.74 14.60 -33.28
N SER A 43 6.29 14.78 -32.10
CA SER A 43 7.73 14.99 -31.91
C SER A 43 8.54 13.77 -32.35
N ALA A 44 9.73 13.98 -32.94
CA ALA A 44 10.58 12.93 -33.50
C ALA A 44 11.05 11.84 -32.51
N TYR A 45 11.00 12.12 -31.20
CA TYR A 45 11.35 11.15 -30.16
C TYR A 45 10.20 10.18 -29.82
N VAL A 46 8.99 10.45 -30.30
CA VAL A 46 7.81 9.62 -30.08
C VAL A 46 7.77 8.51 -31.15
N THR A 47 7.54 7.30 -30.72
CA THR A 47 7.42 6.16 -31.63
C THR A 47 5.96 6.02 -32.06
N LEU A 48 5.69 6.22 -33.34
CA LEU A 48 4.33 6.12 -33.88
C LEU A 48 3.79 4.67 -33.81
N PRO A 49 2.45 4.49 -33.78
CA PRO A 49 1.84 3.16 -33.72
C PRO A 49 2.35 2.14 -34.76
N PRO A 50 2.53 2.49 -36.04
CA PRO A 50 3.11 1.56 -37.01
C PRO A 50 4.54 1.12 -36.66
N GLN A 51 5.37 2.05 -36.16
CA GLN A 51 6.74 1.75 -35.73
C GLN A 51 6.77 0.85 -34.48
N LEU A 52 5.82 1.00 -33.53
CA LEU A 52 5.69 0.06 -32.43
C LEU A 52 5.36 -1.35 -32.91
N ARG A 53 4.52 -1.50 -33.92
CA ARG A 53 4.25 -2.82 -34.56
C ARG A 53 5.49 -3.43 -35.18
N GLU A 54 6.31 -2.63 -35.86
CA GLU A 54 7.59 -3.09 -36.42
C GLU A 54 8.53 -3.58 -35.30
N ILE A 55 8.59 -2.85 -34.17
CA ILE A 55 9.35 -3.26 -32.98
C ILE A 55 8.83 -4.61 -32.46
N ALA A 56 7.52 -4.78 -32.35
CA ALA A 56 6.92 -6.02 -31.87
C ALA A 56 7.20 -7.20 -32.77
N VAL A 57 7.16 -7.00 -34.10
CA VAL A 57 7.52 -8.01 -35.10
C VAL A 57 8.99 -8.39 -35.00
N SER A 58 9.89 -7.40 -34.94
CA SER A 58 11.34 -7.63 -34.78
C SER A 58 11.65 -8.37 -33.47
N LEU A 59 10.97 -8.01 -32.38
CA LEU A 59 11.13 -8.67 -31.09
C LEU A 59 10.63 -10.14 -31.12
N SER A 60 9.53 -10.41 -31.84
CA SER A 60 9.04 -11.77 -32.04
C SER A 60 10.04 -12.62 -32.86
N ALA A 61 10.61 -12.07 -33.93
CA ALA A 61 11.62 -12.75 -34.72
C ALA A 61 12.90 -13.04 -33.92
N ALA A 62 13.35 -12.07 -33.09
CA ALA A 62 14.52 -12.25 -32.25
C ALA A 62 14.28 -13.28 -31.14
N ARG A 63 13.06 -13.34 -30.56
CA ARG A 63 12.67 -14.39 -29.62
C ARG A 63 12.79 -15.78 -30.25
N ASP A 64 12.27 -15.95 -31.47
CA ASP A 64 12.29 -17.23 -32.17
C ASP A 64 13.72 -17.63 -32.53
N ALA A 65 14.57 -16.67 -32.92
CA ALA A 65 15.98 -16.91 -33.18
C ALA A 65 16.77 -17.27 -31.90
N ALA A 66 16.47 -16.64 -30.77
CA ALA A 66 17.12 -16.90 -29.49
C ALA A 66 16.75 -18.28 -28.88
N ALA A 67 15.73 -18.96 -29.41
CA ALA A 67 15.38 -20.32 -29.00
C ALA A 67 16.48 -21.35 -29.29
N SER A 68 17.45 -21.03 -30.15
CA SER A 68 18.66 -21.82 -30.39
C SER A 68 19.69 -21.77 -29.25
N HIS A 69 19.52 -20.91 -28.25
CA HIS A 69 20.44 -20.66 -27.13
C HIS A 69 21.85 -20.18 -27.59
N ASP A 70 21.90 -19.48 -28.68
CA ASP A 70 23.09 -18.80 -29.18
C ASP A 70 23.27 -17.47 -28.44
N ASP A 71 24.45 -17.22 -27.87
CA ASP A 71 24.74 -16.05 -27.06
C ASP A 71 24.52 -14.73 -27.80
N ASP A 72 24.90 -14.69 -29.10
CA ASP A 72 24.73 -13.49 -29.94
C ASP A 72 23.23 -13.20 -30.16
N ARG A 73 22.42 -14.25 -30.38
CA ARG A 73 20.97 -14.12 -30.57
C ARG A 73 20.26 -13.69 -29.28
N MET A 74 20.71 -14.20 -28.15
CA MET A 74 20.19 -13.77 -26.86
C MET A 74 20.54 -12.30 -26.56
N ALA A 75 21.76 -11.87 -26.91
CA ALA A 75 22.17 -10.48 -26.82
C ALA A 75 21.33 -9.55 -27.71
N GLU A 76 21.08 -9.96 -28.96
CA GLU A 76 20.22 -9.24 -29.90
C GLU A 76 18.78 -9.11 -29.37
N GLN A 77 18.20 -10.20 -28.88
CA GLN A 77 16.88 -10.19 -28.24
C GLN A 77 16.82 -9.20 -27.09
N LYS A 78 17.80 -9.22 -26.20
CA LYS A 78 17.88 -8.30 -25.05
C LYS A 78 17.95 -6.84 -25.52
N ALA A 79 18.77 -6.54 -26.51
CA ALA A 79 18.88 -5.18 -27.07
C ALA A 79 17.55 -4.68 -27.65
N LEU A 80 16.80 -5.56 -28.33
CA LEU A 80 15.47 -5.24 -28.86
C LEU A 80 14.43 -5.06 -27.76
N MET A 81 14.48 -5.87 -26.68
CA MET A 81 13.62 -5.66 -25.51
C MET A 81 13.86 -4.29 -24.88
N GLU A 82 15.13 -3.90 -24.69
CA GLU A 82 15.47 -2.58 -24.18
C GLU A 82 15.01 -1.44 -25.10
N ALA A 83 15.09 -1.64 -26.42
CA ALA A 83 14.59 -0.66 -27.39
C ALA A 83 13.06 -0.52 -27.32
N ALA A 84 12.33 -1.63 -27.22
CA ALA A 84 10.88 -1.64 -27.02
C ALA A 84 10.47 -0.90 -25.74
N VAL A 85 11.11 -1.21 -24.61
CA VAL A 85 10.85 -0.53 -23.34
C VAL A 85 11.10 0.97 -23.45
N ARG A 86 12.22 1.39 -24.06
CA ARG A 86 12.50 2.82 -24.27
C ARG A 86 11.45 3.51 -25.15
N ALA A 87 10.96 2.85 -26.19
CA ALA A 87 9.89 3.38 -27.04
C ALA A 87 8.58 3.56 -26.25
N LEU A 88 8.17 2.55 -25.51
CA LEU A 88 6.98 2.59 -24.65
C LEU A 88 7.08 3.67 -23.57
N ASP A 89 8.24 3.82 -22.93
CA ASP A 89 8.48 4.86 -21.94
C ASP A 89 8.32 6.26 -22.53
N ARG A 90 8.94 6.53 -23.69
CA ARG A 90 8.82 7.83 -24.37
C ARG A 90 7.38 8.14 -24.75
N ASN A 91 6.66 7.16 -25.27
CA ASN A 91 5.26 7.31 -25.62
C ASN A 91 4.38 7.57 -24.38
N SER A 92 4.61 6.84 -23.30
CA SER A 92 3.86 7.10 -22.05
C SER A 92 4.07 8.52 -21.52
N TYR A 93 5.30 9.03 -21.55
CA TYR A 93 5.58 10.42 -21.17
C TYR A 93 4.94 11.42 -22.12
N HIS A 94 4.95 11.14 -23.44
CA HIS A 94 4.28 12.00 -24.41
C HIS A 94 2.77 12.11 -24.14
N ILE A 95 2.11 10.97 -23.87
CA ILE A 95 0.69 10.96 -23.52
C ILE A 95 0.39 11.76 -22.26
N ILE A 96 1.23 11.61 -21.22
CA ILE A 96 1.07 12.37 -19.98
C ILE A 96 1.17 13.88 -20.23
N LEU A 97 2.18 14.31 -20.99
CA LEU A 97 2.36 15.73 -21.35
C LEU A 97 1.21 16.25 -22.21
N PHE A 98 0.72 15.43 -23.12
CA PHE A 98 -0.41 15.77 -24.00
C PHE A 98 -1.71 15.95 -23.16
N ALA A 99 -1.98 15.02 -22.25
CA ALA A 99 -3.14 15.09 -21.37
C ALA A 99 -3.09 16.32 -20.43
N ASP A 100 -1.91 16.62 -19.89
CA ASP A 100 -1.69 17.81 -19.04
C ASP A 100 -1.91 19.11 -19.82
N HIS A 101 -1.35 19.19 -21.04
CA HIS A 101 -1.51 20.35 -21.92
C HIS A 101 -2.99 20.62 -22.24
N HIS A 102 -3.75 19.58 -22.54
CA HIS A 102 -5.18 19.66 -22.86
C HIS A 102 -6.07 19.72 -21.61
N LYS A 103 -5.50 19.56 -20.40
CA LYS A 103 -6.22 19.49 -19.11
C LYS A 103 -7.32 18.41 -19.12
N ASP A 104 -7.07 17.33 -19.83
CA ASP A 104 -7.97 16.18 -19.95
C ASP A 104 -7.35 14.88 -19.45
N PRO A 105 -7.57 14.55 -18.16
CA PRO A 105 -7.02 13.31 -17.59
C PRO A 105 -7.66 12.03 -18.15
N SER A 106 -8.79 12.11 -18.86
CA SER A 106 -9.43 10.95 -19.46
C SER A 106 -8.55 10.30 -20.56
N LEU A 107 -7.74 11.12 -21.22
CA LEU A 107 -6.77 10.66 -22.23
C LEU A 107 -5.74 9.67 -21.67
N LEU A 108 -5.44 9.73 -20.38
CA LEU A 108 -4.51 8.79 -19.77
C LEU A 108 -5.03 7.35 -19.75
N SER A 109 -6.34 7.17 -19.58
CA SER A 109 -6.96 5.84 -19.47
C SER A 109 -7.19 5.15 -20.83
N THR A 110 -7.19 5.92 -21.92
CA THR A 110 -7.47 5.41 -23.27
C THR A 110 -6.23 4.97 -24.04
N ALA A 111 -5.04 5.23 -23.49
CA ALA A 111 -3.75 5.05 -24.12
C ALA A 111 -3.21 3.61 -24.12
N GLY A 112 -3.91 2.65 -23.49
CA GLY A 112 -3.49 1.25 -23.40
C GLY A 112 -2.41 0.96 -22.36
N TYR A 113 -2.05 1.94 -21.53
CA TYR A 113 -1.15 1.76 -20.40
C TYR A 113 -1.93 1.49 -19.12
N GLU A 114 -1.42 0.60 -18.28
CA GLU A 114 -2.03 0.28 -16.99
C GLU A 114 -1.88 1.45 -16.02
N MET A 115 -3.01 1.93 -15.51
CA MET A 115 -3.03 3.03 -14.54
C MET A 115 -2.66 2.54 -13.14
N LYS A 116 -1.87 3.32 -12.41
CA LYS A 116 -1.71 3.10 -10.97
C LYS A 116 -3.06 3.22 -10.28
N PRO A 117 -3.38 2.31 -9.35
CA PRO A 117 -4.58 2.46 -8.56
C PRO A 117 -4.57 3.85 -7.88
N PRO A 118 -5.72 4.52 -7.80
CA PRO A 118 -5.81 5.78 -7.08
C PRO A 118 -5.23 5.55 -5.68
N LYS A 119 -4.33 6.43 -5.23
CA LYS A 119 -3.90 6.40 -3.84
C LYS A 119 -5.16 6.57 -3.01
N THR A 120 -5.69 5.47 -2.51
CA THR A 120 -6.68 5.52 -1.45
C THR A 120 -6.00 6.26 -0.33
N GLY A 121 -6.37 7.54 -0.15
CA GLY A 121 -5.95 8.29 1.02
C GLY A 121 -6.24 7.38 2.21
N LYS A 122 -5.27 7.19 3.10
CA LYS A 122 -5.55 6.51 4.37
C LYS A 122 -6.79 7.19 4.92
N VAL A 123 -7.91 6.46 4.94
CA VAL A 123 -9.10 6.92 5.64
C VAL A 123 -8.57 7.24 7.04
N LYS A 124 -8.59 8.51 7.44
CA LYS A 124 -8.26 8.87 8.81
C LYS A 124 -9.31 8.20 9.68
N LEU A 125 -8.97 7.00 10.15
CA LEU A 125 -9.77 6.33 11.17
C LEU A 125 -9.81 7.30 12.37
N ASN A 126 -10.99 7.76 12.71
CA ASN A 126 -11.17 8.49 13.96
C ASN A 126 -11.01 7.48 15.10
N LEU A 127 -9.85 7.49 15.75
CA LEU A 127 -9.53 6.55 16.83
C LEU A 127 -10.55 6.62 17.98
N LEU A 128 -11.20 7.76 18.16
CA LEU A 128 -12.17 7.97 19.23
C LEU A 128 -13.50 7.23 19.00
N ASP A 129 -13.81 6.87 17.73
CA ASP A 129 -14.99 6.08 17.36
C ASP A 129 -14.74 4.57 17.46
N LEU A 130 -13.50 4.17 17.73
CA LEU A 130 -13.10 2.77 17.82
C LEU A 130 -12.95 2.34 19.29
N ILE A 131 -13.10 1.05 19.51
CA ILE A 131 -12.91 0.42 20.81
C ILE A 131 -11.68 -0.50 20.71
N PRO A 132 -10.66 -0.36 21.61
CA PRO A 132 -9.52 -1.26 21.60
C PRO A 132 -9.92 -2.67 22.04
N GLY A 133 -9.35 -3.70 21.40
CA GLY A 133 -9.46 -5.06 21.92
C GLY A 133 -8.55 -5.23 23.12
N LEU A 134 -9.08 -5.79 24.21
CA LEU A 134 -8.36 -6.06 25.46
C LEU A 134 -8.43 -7.55 25.80
N SER A 135 -7.29 -8.16 26.09
CA SER A 135 -7.23 -9.47 26.73
C SER A 135 -6.12 -9.53 27.76
N VAL A 136 -6.32 -10.33 28.81
CA VAL A 136 -5.39 -10.42 29.95
C VAL A 136 -5.12 -11.88 30.27
N LYS A 137 -3.85 -12.19 30.55
CA LYS A 137 -3.40 -13.54 30.95
C LYS A 137 -2.46 -13.43 32.15
N HIS A 138 -2.32 -14.52 32.91
CA HIS A 138 -1.30 -14.58 33.95
C HIS A 138 0.10 -14.59 33.33
N LEU A 139 1.03 -13.88 33.96
CA LEU A 139 2.44 -13.99 33.62
C LEU A 139 2.99 -15.29 34.21
N LYS A 140 3.42 -16.20 33.38
CA LYS A 140 3.87 -17.53 33.78
C LYS A 140 5.04 -17.44 34.78
N GLY A 141 4.89 -18.05 35.93
CA GLY A 141 5.94 -18.15 36.96
C GLY A 141 6.11 -16.88 37.83
N VAL A 142 5.20 -15.91 37.75
CA VAL A 142 5.27 -14.70 38.57
C VAL A 142 3.90 -14.44 39.21
N THR A 143 3.82 -14.62 40.53
CA THR A 143 2.63 -14.35 41.33
C THR A 143 2.31 -12.84 41.37
N GLY A 144 1.05 -12.48 41.22
CA GLY A 144 0.62 -11.08 41.23
C GLY A 144 0.96 -10.30 39.98
N ALA A 145 1.35 -10.98 38.89
CA ALA A 145 1.69 -10.33 37.63
C ALA A 145 0.78 -10.80 36.49
N LEU A 146 0.40 -9.86 35.65
CA LEU A 146 -0.48 -10.09 34.51
C LEU A 146 0.15 -9.59 33.22
N LEU A 147 -0.13 -10.29 32.14
CA LEU A 147 0.27 -9.94 30.80
C LEU A 147 -0.95 -9.40 30.04
N VAL A 148 -0.90 -8.14 29.67
CA VAL A 148 -1.96 -7.44 28.96
C VAL A 148 -1.68 -7.42 27.47
N TYR A 149 -2.69 -7.73 26.67
CA TYR A 149 -2.67 -7.63 25.23
C TYR A 149 -3.70 -6.62 24.77
N LEU A 150 -3.27 -5.65 23.96
CA LEU A 150 -4.12 -4.64 23.33
C LEU A 150 -4.11 -4.80 21.82
N THR A 151 -5.27 -4.96 21.21
CA THR A 151 -5.41 -4.82 19.76
C THR A 151 -5.59 -3.35 19.46
N ARG A 152 -4.61 -2.75 18.77
CA ARG A 152 -4.61 -1.33 18.39
C ARG A 152 -5.04 -1.15 16.94
N ALA A 153 -5.78 -0.08 16.65
CA ALA A 153 -6.20 0.25 15.29
C ALA A 153 -5.03 0.71 14.41
N THR A 154 -4.03 1.40 15.01
CA THR A 154 -2.81 1.85 14.32
C THR A 154 -1.60 1.65 15.22
N SER A 155 -0.38 1.68 14.65
CA SER A 155 0.89 1.60 15.40
C SER A 155 1.05 2.72 16.42
N ASP A 156 0.49 3.89 16.13
CA ASP A 156 0.67 5.12 16.92
C ASP A 156 -0.47 5.36 17.92
N ALA A 157 -1.48 4.46 17.91
CA ALA A 157 -2.61 4.58 18.83
C ALA A 157 -2.15 4.47 20.29
N SER A 158 -2.50 5.48 21.08
CA SER A 158 -2.29 5.55 22.52
C SER A 158 -3.53 5.01 23.23
N VAL A 159 -3.35 4.17 24.25
CA VAL A 159 -4.43 3.50 24.98
C VAL A 159 -4.31 3.77 26.47
N GLU A 160 -5.37 4.27 27.07
CA GLU A 160 -5.52 4.35 28.51
C GLU A 160 -6.08 3.03 29.05
N LEU A 161 -5.48 2.51 30.12
CA LEU A 161 -5.94 1.31 30.82
C LEU A 161 -6.41 1.69 32.23
N GLN A 162 -7.56 1.17 32.63
CA GLN A 162 -8.07 1.30 34.00
C GLN A 162 -8.37 -0.05 34.61
N MET A 163 -8.33 -0.11 35.90
CA MET A 163 -8.61 -1.29 36.71
C MET A 163 -9.53 -0.96 37.89
N THR A 164 -10.33 -1.94 38.32
CA THR A 164 -11.11 -1.92 39.56
C THR A 164 -11.32 -3.34 40.10
N GLU A 165 -11.71 -3.43 41.38
CA GLU A 165 -12.25 -4.67 42.00
C GLU A 165 -13.78 -4.66 42.03
N THR A 166 -14.40 -3.47 41.86
CA THR A 166 -15.86 -3.25 41.94
C THR A 166 -16.38 -2.57 40.67
N PRO A 167 -16.63 -3.34 39.59
CA PRO A 167 -16.92 -2.77 38.25
C PRO A 167 -18.25 -2.00 38.19
N GLU A 168 -19.15 -2.20 39.13
CA GLU A 168 -20.46 -1.51 39.24
C GLU A 168 -20.31 -0.06 39.73
N ASP A 169 -19.22 0.26 40.43
CA ASP A 169 -18.91 1.61 40.89
C ASP A 169 -17.96 2.32 39.90
N GLU A 170 -18.50 3.25 39.12
CA GLU A 170 -17.70 4.06 38.20
C GLU A 170 -16.60 4.88 38.90
N GLY A 171 -16.78 5.27 40.16
CA GLY A 171 -15.78 6.00 40.93
C GLY A 171 -14.60 5.15 41.38
N SER A 172 -14.75 3.81 41.33
CA SER A 172 -13.70 2.86 41.75
C SER A 172 -12.63 2.61 40.68
N TRP A 173 -12.88 3.00 39.44
CA TRP A 173 -11.94 2.78 38.34
C TRP A 173 -10.74 3.72 38.47
N HIS A 174 -9.56 3.15 38.56
CA HIS A 174 -8.32 3.90 38.62
C HIS A 174 -7.37 3.50 37.50
N ARG A 175 -6.56 4.45 37.08
CA ARG A 175 -5.61 4.28 36.00
C ARG A 175 -4.51 3.29 36.37
N VAL A 176 -4.15 2.43 35.46
CA VAL A 176 -3.01 1.51 35.59
C VAL A 176 -1.78 2.20 34.98
N GLY A 177 -0.75 2.41 35.80
CA GLY A 177 0.49 3.09 35.40
C GLY A 177 0.36 4.62 35.29
N GLU A 178 1.47 5.29 35.03
CA GLU A 178 1.58 6.76 35.00
C GLU A 178 1.22 7.38 33.65
N GLY A 179 1.02 6.58 32.61
CA GLY A 179 0.80 7.07 31.23
C GLY A 179 -0.11 6.18 30.39
N ASN A 180 -0.19 6.51 29.13
CA ASN A 180 -0.89 5.71 28.14
C ASN A 180 0.05 4.65 27.55
N TYR A 181 -0.51 3.56 27.10
CA TYR A 181 0.23 2.44 26.53
C TYR A 181 0.29 2.54 25.00
N ASN A 182 1.52 2.52 24.47
CA ASN A 182 1.80 2.53 23.02
C ASN A 182 2.20 1.15 22.50
N ARG A 183 2.15 0.11 23.36
CA ARG A 183 2.56 -1.26 23.04
C ARG A 183 1.34 -2.17 23.01
N SER A 184 1.35 -3.14 22.11
CA SER A 184 0.29 -4.16 22.01
C SER A 184 0.39 -5.23 23.10
N ARG A 185 1.53 -5.34 23.78
CA ARG A 185 1.78 -6.30 24.84
C ARG A 185 2.68 -5.68 25.90
N PHE A 186 2.26 -5.79 27.15
CA PHE A 186 3.03 -5.31 28.31
C PHE A 186 2.60 -6.02 29.59
N GLU A 187 3.42 -5.91 30.63
CA GLU A 187 3.20 -6.52 31.93
C GLU A 187 2.72 -5.46 32.93
N ILE A 188 1.80 -5.87 33.80
CA ILE A 188 1.40 -5.13 34.99
C ILE A 188 1.62 -6.02 36.20
N ARG A 189 2.10 -5.47 37.30
CA ARG A 189 2.54 -6.23 38.50
C ARG A 189 2.05 -5.59 39.79
N GLY A 190 2.19 -6.33 40.91
CA GLY A 190 1.91 -5.82 42.23
C GLY A 190 0.48 -6.08 42.70
N TYR A 191 -0.24 -6.96 42.05
CA TYR A 191 -1.61 -7.34 42.45
C TYR A 191 -1.60 -8.44 43.48
N GLN A 192 -2.57 -8.37 44.42
CA GLN A 192 -2.73 -9.39 45.45
C GLN A 192 -3.33 -10.68 44.86
N PRO A 193 -2.73 -11.85 45.12
CA PRO A 193 -3.28 -13.12 44.69
C PRO A 193 -4.70 -13.37 45.24
N ALA A 194 -5.46 -14.21 44.57
CA ALA A 194 -6.85 -14.56 44.85
C ALA A 194 -7.86 -13.40 44.75
N ARG A 195 -7.45 -12.21 44.34
CA ARG A 195 -8.35 -11.10 44.05
C ARG A 195 -8.86 -11.16 42.61
N ARG A 196 -10.15 -10.87 42.44
CA ARG A 196 -10.73 -10.67 41.11
C ARG A 196 -10.63 -9.19 40.77
N ILE A 197 -9.99 -8.90 39.63
CA ILE A 197 -9.86 -7.55 39.10
C ILE A 197 -10.51 -7.47 37.74
N TYR A 198 -10.96 -6.28 37.38
CA TYR A 198 -11.54 -5.95 36.10
C TYR A 198 -10.68 -4.87 35.44
N LEU A 199 -10.45 -5.02 34.16
CA LEU A 199 -9.68 -4.06 33.37
C LEU A 199 -10.53 -3.57 32.21
N ARG A 200 -10.41 -2.29 31.86
CA ARG A 200 -10.99 -1.68 30.67
C ARG A 200 -9.98 -0.78 29.99
N ALA A 201 -10.13 -0.60 28.68
CA ALA A 201 -9.23 0.19 27.88
C ALA A 201 -10.00 1.12 26.94
N ARG A 202 -9.42 2.28 26.62
CA ARG A 202 -9.94 3.20 25.59
C ARG A 202 -8.81 3.88 24.83
N TYR A 203 -9.12 4.35 23.64
CA TYR A 203 -8.17 5.16 22.88
C TYR A 203 -8.07 6.57 23.48
N HIS A 204 -6.86 7.12 23.36
CA HIS A 204 -6.55 8.49 23.78
C HIS A 204 -5.78 9.18 22.64
N GLU A 205 -6.27 10.33 22.16
CA GLU A 205 -5.65 11.09 21.08
C GLU A 205 -5.75 12.60 21.36
N ALA A 206 -4.60 13.27 21.41
CA ALA A 206 -4.50 14.74 21.54
C ALA A 206 -5.37 15.37 22.67
N GLY A 207 -5.50 14.67 23.80
CA GLY A 207 -6.31 15.13 24.94
C GLY A 207 -7.79 14.76 24.89
N ALA A 208 -8.27 14.17 23.78
CA ALA A 208 -9.59 13.58 23.66
C ALA A 208 -9.55 12.07 23.96
N VAL A 209 -10.67 11.48 24.35
CA VAL A 209 -10.78 10.08 24.74
C VAL A 209 -11.95 9.41 24.03
N GLY A 210 -11.75 8.15 23.62
CA GLY A 210 -12.78 7.31 23.03
C GLY A 210 -13.62 6.56 24.05
N GLY A 211 -14.49 5.69 23.56
CA GLY A 211 -15.31 4.81 24.40
C GLY A 211 -14.49 3.70 25.08
N TRP A 212 -14.92 3.29 26.27
CA TRP A 212 -14.34 2.15 26.97
C TRP A 212 -14.70 0.83 26.26
N CYS A 213 -13.75 -0.09 26.20
CA CYS A 213 -14.06 -1.47 25.86
C CYS A 213 -14.84 -2.17 26.99
N PRO A 214 -15.57 -3.27 26.68
CA PRO A 214 -16.16 -4.10 27.72
C PRO A 214 -15.11 -4.55 28.73
N PRO A 215 -15.39 -4.51 30.04
CA PRO A 215 -14.44 -4.94 31.06
C PRO A 215 -14.07 -6.41 30.93
N VAL A 216 -12.78 -6.70 31.07
CA VAL A 216 -12.24 -8.07 31.12
C VAL A 216 -11.88 -8.39 32.55
N SER A 217 -12.41 -9.49 33.09
CA SER A 217 -12.11 -9.93 34.46
C SER A 217 -11.07 -11.03 34.50
N ILE A 218 -10.23 -11.02 35.54
CA ILE A 218 -9.26 -12.10 35.85
C ILE A 218 -9.09 -12.25 37.35
N ILE A 219 -8.92 -13.48 37.82
CA ILE A 219 -8.52 -13.73 39.23
C ILE A 219 -6.99 -13.80 39.22
N VAL A 220 -6.35 -12.96 40.00
CA VAL A 220 -4.87 -12.92 40.11
C VAL A 220 -4.36 -14.18 40.79
N LEU A 221 -3.31 -14.79 40.22
CA LEU A 221 -2.63 -15.96 40.77
C LEU A 221 -1.42 -15.55 41.61
#